data_23f8444048b61b3f8799a485accdcdd7
#
_entry.id   23f8444048b61b3f8799a485accdcdd7
#
_cell.length_a   1.000
_cell.length_b   1.000
_cell.length_c   1.000
_cell.angle_alpha   90.00
_cell.angle_beta   90.00
_cell.angle_gamma   90.00
#
_symmetry.space_group_name_H-M   'P 1'
#
loop_
_entity.id
_entity.type
_entity.pdbx_description
1 polymer ?
#
loop_
_entity_poly.entity_id
_entity_poly.type
_entity_poly.pdbx_seq_one_letter_code
_entity_poly.pdbx_strand_id
1 'polypeptide(L)'
;MAGPLVSALIAHLDSSFEGPNGDYPAIMEAIAGLTAQQALWRPSPERNSIWQIVDHLAASKEWQIEMLEKGQAESPPWTEPPGDEESWQALVIHLKDTHKRLKLALEHLKDEELLEYPVPELNRTLLELILSSGSAHEAHHGGQLSYLRGLREGKFQV
;
A
#
# COMPACT_ATOMS: atom_id res chain seq x y z
N MET A 1 -11.42 17.45 -14.63
CA MET A 1 -11.43 15.99 -14.82
C MET A 1 -9.99 15.54 -15.01
N ALA A 2 -9.61 14.45 -14.34
CA ALA A 2 -8.29 13.85 -14.52
C ALA A 2 -8.06 13.45 -15.98
N GLY A 3 -6.83 13.61 -16.47
CA GLY A 3 -6.45 13.17 -17.80
C GLY A 3 -6.41 11.64 -17.94
N PRO A 4 -6.24 11.11 -19.16
CA PRO A 4 -6.23 9.67 -19.38
C PRO A 4 -5.07 8.95 -18.65
N LEU A 5 -3.91 9.58 -18.51
CA LEU A 5 -2.77 8.98 -17.81
C LEU A 5 -3.00 8.92 -16.29
N VAL A 6 -3.49 10.02 -15.70
CA VAL A 6 -3.90 10.05 -14.28
C VAL A 6 -4.99 9.02 -14.01
N SER A 7 -6.01 8.94 -14.87
CA SER A 7 -7.10 7.97 -14.73
C SER A 7 -6.61 6.51 -14.79
N ALA A 8 -5.68 6.21 -15.70
CA ALA A 8 -5.08 4.88 -15.81
C ALA A 8 -4.23 4.53 -14.58
N LEU A 9 -3.46 5.50 -14.06
CA LEU A 9 -2.68 5.33 -12.84
C LEU A 9 -3.58 5.01 -11.64
N ILE A 10 -4.66 5.77 -11.44
CA ILE A 10 -5.62 5.55 -10.35
C ILE A 10 -6.26 4.15 -10.48
N ALA A 11 -6.70 3.77 -11.68
CA ALA A 11 -7.28 2.45 -11.91
C ALA A 11 -6.29 1.32 -11.59
N HIS A 12 -5.01 1.52 -11.89
CA HIS A 12 -3.95 0.55 -11.56
C HIS A 12 -3.69 0.45 -10.05
N LEU A 13 -3.70 1.58 -9.33
CA LEU A 13 -3.62 1.61 -7.87
C LEU A 13 -4.84 0.94 -7.21
N ASP A 14 -6.05 1.17 -7.72
CA ASP A 14 -7.25 0.49 -7.22
C ASP A 14 -7.17 -1.02 -7.44
N SER A 15 -6.68 -1.45 -8.59
CA SER A 15 -6.51 -2.88 -8.90
C SER A 15 -5.55 -3.58 -7.94
N SER A 16 -4.43 -2.95 -7.58
CA SER A 16 -3.47 -3.51 -6.62
C SER A 16 -3.96 -3.47 -5.18
N PHE A 17 -4.78 -2.49 -4.84
CA PHE A 17 -5.26 -2.29 -3.48
C PHE A 17 -6.55 -3.06 -3.19
N GLU A 18 -7.60 -2.86 -3.99
CA GLU A 18 -8.93 -3.44 -3.76
C GLU A 18 -9.14 -4.76 -4.50
N GLY A 19 -8.57 -4.90 -5.70
CA GLY A 19 -8.78 -6.05 -6.58
C GLY A 19 -10.18 -6.06 -7.22
N PRO A 20 -10.57 -7.17 -7.88
CA PRO A 20 -9.66 -8.24 -8.31
C PRO A 20 -8.84 -7.82 -9.55
N ASN A 21 -7.61 -8.30 -9.67
CA ASN A 21 -6.80 -8.05 -10.87
C ASN A 21 -6.35 -9.32 -11.62
N GLY A 22 -6.43 -10.48 -10.97
CA GLY A 22 -6.12 -11.77 -11.58
C GLY A 22 -4.62 -12.15 -11.62
N ASP A 23 -3.72 -11.20 -11.40
CA ASP A 23 -2.28 -11.43 -11.54
C ASP A 23 -1.60 -11.68 -10.17
N TYR A 24 -2.06 -10.99 -9.14
CA TYR A 24 -1.53 -11.08 -7.77
C TYR A 24 -2.61 -10.74 -6.73
N PRO A 25 -2.45 -11.16 -5.47
CA PRO A 25 -3.41 -10.83 -4.42
C PRO A 25 -3.46 -9.33 -4.15
N ALA A 26 -4.65 -8.72 -4.22
CA ALA A 26 -4.83 -7.34 -3.80
C ALA A 26 -4.72 -7.24 -2.27
N ILE A 27 -4.29 -6.07 -1.78
CA ILE A 27 -4.06 -5.85 -0.35
C ILE A 27 -5.31 -6.15 0.47
N MET A 28 -6.47 -5.60 0.05
CA MET A 28 -7.72 -5.78 0.81
C MET A 28 -8.24 -7.22 0.78
N GLU A 29 -8.01 -7.96 -0.31
CA GLU A 29 -8.32 -9.40 -0.40
C GLU A 29 -7.42 -10.21 0.54
N ALA A 30 -6.12 -9.91 0.58
CA ALA A 30 -5.14 -10.64 1.38
C ALA A 30 -5.41 -10.52 2.89
N ILE A 31 -5.94 -9.38 3.36
CA ILE A 31 -6.21 -9.12 4.79
C ILE A 31 -7.68 -9.33 5.19
N ALA A 32 -8.56 -9.66 4.24
CA ALA A 32 -9.99 -9.77 4.50
C ALA A 32 -10.31 -10.75 5.65
N GLY A 33 -11.08 -10.28 6.64
CA GLY A 33 -11.56 -11.08 7.76
C GLY A 33 -10.49 -11.51 8.79
N LEU A 34 -9.29 -10.96 8.74
CA LEU A 34 -8.26 -11.23 9.75
C LEU A 34 -8.58 -10.51 11.07
N THR A 35 -8.39 -11.23 12.19
CA THR A 35 -8.38 -10.65 13.53
C THR A 35 -7.00 -10.10 13.90
N ALA A 36 -6.92 -9.27 14.94
CA ALA A 36 -5.65 -8.78 15.49
C ALA A 36 -4.66 -9.90 15.78
N GLN A 37 -5.12 -10.97 16.47
CA GLN A 37 -4.28 -12.11 16.79
C GLN A 37 -3.74 -12.80 15.54
N GLN A 38 -4.53 -12.87 14.48
CA GLN A 38 -4.10 -13.43 13.20
C GLN A 38 -3.08 -12.55 12.50
N ALA A 39 -3.30 -11.24 12.54
CA ALA A 39 -2.41 -10.27 11.93
C ALA A 39 -1.06 -10.12 12.66
N LEU A 40 -1.02 -10.39 13.97
CA LEU A 40 0.19 -10.36 14.79
C LEU A 40 1.10 -11.58 14.60
N TRP A 41 0.56 -12.69 14.09
CA TRP A 41 1.35 -13.90 13.94
C TRP A 41 2.57 -13.69 13.03
N ARG A 42 3.70 -14.27 13.45
CA ARG A 42 4.98 -14.24 12.71
C ARG A 42 5.50 -15.68 12.56
N PRO A 43 6.07 -16.05 11.41
CA PRO A 43 6.70 -17.36 11.24
C PRO A 43 7.98 -17.49 12.07
N SER A 44 8.66 -16.37 12.37
CA SER A 44 9.79 -16.28 13.29
C SER A 44 9.88 -14.86 13.87
N PRO A 45 10.59 -14.65 15.00
CA PRO A 45 10.72 -13.32 15.63
C PRO A 45 11.35 -12.25 14.73
N GLU A 46 12.20 -12.65 13.77
CA GLU A 46 12.92 -11.74 12.87
C GLU A 46 12.10 -11.37 11.62
N ARG A 47 10.89 -11.90 11.51
CA ARG A 47 10.01 -11.60 10.37
C ARG A 47 8.89 -10.66 10.75
N ASN A 48 8.49 -9.84 9.79
CA ASN A 48 7.35 -8.96 9.98
C ASN A 48 6.05 -9.75 10.02
N SER A 49 5.13 -9.30 10.86
CA SER A 49 3.75 -9.77 10.88
C SER A 49 2.92 -9.12 9.75
N ILE A 50 1.73 -9.67 9.50
CA ILE A 50 0.75 -9.04 8.61
C ILE A 50 0.43 -7.62 9.10
N TRP A 51 0.28 -7.42 10.41
CA TRP A 51 0.02 -6.10 11.00
C TRP A 51 1.09 -5.08 10.62
N GLN A 52 2.36 -5.42 10.81
CA GLN A 52 3.46 -4.52 10.47
C GLN A 52 3.52 -4.19 8.98
N ILE A 53 3.23 -5.16 8.10
CA ILE A 53 3.17 -4.91 6.66
C ILE A 53 2.02 -3.96 6.32
N VAL A 54 0.86 -4.12 6.94
CA VAL A 54 -0.31 -3.23 6.74
C VAL A 54 -0.03 -1.81 7.25
N ASP A 55 0.62 -1.67 8.41
CA ASP A 55 1.05 -0.39 8.95
C ASP A 55 2.06 0.30 7.99
N HIS A 56 3.04 -0.44 7.51
CA HIS A 56 4.00 0.04 6.52
C HIS A 56 3.33 0.48 5.20
N LEU A 57 2.32 -0.23 4.73
CA LEU A 57 1.56 0.15 3.53
C LEU A 57 0.77 1.45 3.74
N ALA A 58 0.14 1.63 4.91
CA ALA A 58 -0.54 2.87 5.24
C ALA A 58 0.45 4.05 5.29
N ALA A 59 1.57 3.87 5.96
CA ALA A 59 2.64 4.85 6.05
C ALA A 59 3.27 5.18 4.67
N SER A 60 3.40 4.20 3.79
CA SER A 60 3.87 4.42 2.40
C SER A 60 2.90 5.27 1.60
N LYS A 61 1.59 5.12 1.80
CA LYS A 61 0.58 5.97 1.16
C LYS A 61 0.61 7.40 1.70
N GLU A 62 0.79 7.58 3.00
CA GLU A 62 1.01 8.92 3.60
C GLU A 62 2.26 9.58 3.01
N TRP A 63 3.34 8.82 2.86
CA TRP A 63 4.56 9.30 2.20
C TRP A 63 4.29 9.78 0.76
N GLN A 64 3.52 9.02 -0.02
CA GLN A 64 3.14 9.41 -1.39
C GLN A 64 2.31 10.71 -1.40
N ILE A 65 1.35 10.85 -0.47
CA ILE A 65 0.54 12.06 -0.34
C ILE A 65 1.44 13.26 0.01
N GLU A 66 2.35 13.12 0.96
CA GLU A 66 3.29 14.18 1.32
C GLU A 66 4.22 14.57 0.16
N MET A 67 4.69 13.60 -0.62
CA MET A 67 5.47 13.87 -1.82
C MET A 67 4.68 14.69 -2.85
N LEU A 68 3.39 14.37 -3.04
CA LEU A 68 2.52 15.13 -3.93
C LEU A 68 2.25 16.56 -3.43
N GLU A 69 2.05 16.73 -2.12
CA GLU A 69 1.68 18.02 -1.53
C GLU A 69 2.87 18.94 -1.27
N LYS A 70 4.02 18.38 -0.89
CA LYS A 70 5.18 19.13 -0.37
C LYS A 70 6.45 18.97 -1.22
N GLY A 71 6.46 18.04 -2.18
CA GLY A 71 7.65 17.68 -2.96
C GLY A 71 8.75 16.96 -2.18
N GLN A 72 8.51 16.62 -0.92
CA GLN A 72 9.43 15.89 -0.04
C GLN A 72 8.66 15.12 1.01
N ALA A 73 9.19 13.98 1.42
CA ALA A 73 8.65 13.18 2.52
C ALA A 73 9.76 12.31 3.13
N GLU A 74 9.63 12.00 4.41
CA GLU A 74 10.54 11.09 5.12
C GLU A 74 9.96 9.68 5.14
N SER A 75 10.82 8.66 4.97
CA SER A 75 10.40 7.27 5.07
C SER A 75 10.02 6.96 6.52
N PRO A 76 8.80 6.47 6.78
CA PRO A 76 8.37 6.15 8.13
C PRO A 76 9.13 4.94 8.69
N PRO A 77 9.43 4.92 9.99
CA PRO A 77 10.01 3.76 10.64
C PRO A 77 8.98 2.62 10.76
N TRP A 78 9.48 1.38 10.81
CA TRP A 78 8.65 0.25 11.23
C TRP A 78 8.34 0.35 12.72
N THR A 79 7.10 0.09 13.12
CA THR A 79 6.62 0.17 14.51
C THR A 79 6.21 -1.20 15.05
N GLU A 80 6.25 -1.34 16.38
CA GLU A 80 5.68 -2.52 17.02
C GLU A 80 4.17 -2.32 17.22
N PRO A 81 3.37 -3.35 16.86
CA PRO A 81 1.91 -3.26 16.95
C PRO A 81 1.41 -3.16 18.41
N PRO A 82 0.34 -2.37 18.66
CA PRO A 82 -0.35 -2.37 19.96
C PRO A 82 -0.92 -3.75 20.36
N GLY A 83 -1.49 -4.47 19.41
CA GLY A 83 -1.84 -5.87 19.55
C GLY A 83 -3.31 -6.16 19.87
N ASP A 84 -4.13 -5.17 20.10
CA ASP A 84 -5.56 -5.30 20.38
C ASP A 84 -6.43 -5.20 19.11
N GLU A 85 -7.67 -5.72 19.19
CA GLU A 85 -8.57 -5.76 18.04
C GLU A 85 -9.04 -4.36 17.61
N GLU A 86 -9.22 -3.44 18.54
CA GLU A 86 -9.64 -2.06 18.24
C GLU A 86 -8.57 -1.35 17.40
N SER A 87 -7.32 -1.46 17.81
CA SER A 87 -6.18 -0.90 17.09
C SER A 87 -5.99 -1.54 15.71
N TRP A 88 -6.24 -2.85 15.56
CA TRP A 88 -6.20 -3.52 14.26
C TRP A 88 -7.26 -2.97 13.31
N GLN A 89 -8.51 -2.87 13.78
CA GLN A 89 -9.61 -2.33 12.98
C GLN A 89 -9.36 -0.85 12.61
N ALA A 90 -8.84 -0.06 13.55
CA ALA A 90 -8.46 1.33 13.29
C ALA A 90 -7.38 1.42 12.20
N LEU A 91 -6.37 0.55 12.21
CA LEU A 91 -5.33 0.49 11.17
C LEU A 91 -5.91 0.14 9.79
N VAL A 92 -6.82 -0.85 9.71
CA VAL A 92 -7.47 -1.23 8.44
C VAL A 92 -8.31 -0.06 7.89
N ILE A 93 -9.00 0.68 8.76
CA ILE A 93 -9.75 1.88 8.38
C ILE A 93 -8.79 2.96 7.88
N HIS A 94 -7.70 3.22 8.61
CA HIS A 94 -6.66 4.18 8.23
C HIS A 94 -6.04 3.85 6.87
N LEU A 95 -5.71 2.58 6.61
CA LEU A 95 -5.19 2.14 5.33
C LEU A 95 -6.15 2.45 4.17
N LYS A 96 -7.46 2.22 4.36
CA LYS A 96 -8.48 2.56 3.35
C LYS A 96 -8.60 4.07 3.14
N ASP A 97 -8.55 4.83 4.22
CA ASP A 97 -8.63 6.30 4.16
C ASP A 97 -7.42 6.89 3.43
N THR A 98 -6.21 6.42 3.73
CA THR A 98 -5.00 6.87 3.04
C THR A 98 -5.04 6.53 1.54
N HIS A 99 -5.56 5.37 1.16
CA HIS A 99 -5.75 5.02 -0.25
C HIS A 99 -6.71 5.99 -0.94
N LYS A 100 -7.85 6.28 -0.32
CA LYS A 100 -8.81 7.26 -0.84
C LYS A 100 -8.22 8.67 -0.96
N ARG A 101 -7.48 9.12 0.05
CA ARG A 101 -6.81 10.44 0.04
C ARG A 101 -5.75 10.53 -1.06
N LEU A 102 -4.96 9.46 -1.26
CA LEU A 102 -3.98 9.39 -2.34
C LEU A 102 -4.65 9.54 -3.71
N LYS A 103 -5.76 8.84 -3.95
CA LYS A 103 -6.53 8.98 -5.20
C LYS A 103 -7.01 10.40 -5.41
N LEU A 104 -7.60 11.02 -4.37
CA LEU A 104 -8.06 12.40 -4.45
C LEU A 104 -6.91 13.37 -4.75
N ALA A 105 -5.74 13.17 -4.17
CA ALA A 105 -4.56 13.98 -4.47
C ALA A 105 -4.12 13.83 -5.95
N LEU A 106 -4.14 12.61 -6.48
CA LEU A 106 -3.81 12.32 -7.88
C LEU A 106 -4.83 12.93 -8.85
N GLU A 107 -6.13 12.91 -8.53
CA GLU A 107 -7.20 13.47 -9.38
C GLU A 107 -7.03 14.97 -9.68
N HIS A 108 -6.30 15.69 -8.84
CA HIS A 108 -6.01 17.12 -9.02
C HIS A 108 -4.83 17.40 -9.98
N LEU A 109 -4.07 16.35 -10.34
CA LEU A 109 -2.93 16.49 -11.26
C LEU A 109 -3.38 16.48 -12.72
N LYS A 110 -2.55 17.10 -13.55
CA LYS A 110 -2.60 16.96 -15.01
C LYS A 110 -1.65 15.86 -15.46
N ASP A 111 -1.91 15.26 -16.62
CA ASP A 111 -1.06 14.22 -17.17
C ASP A 111 0.40 14.67 -17.35
N GLU A 112 0.63 15.94 -17.71
CA GLU A 112 1.97 16.50 -17.87
C GLU A 112 2.75 16.54 -16.56
N GLU A 113 2.08 16.79 -15.43
CA GLU A 113 2.72 16.84 -14.11
C GLU A 113 3.23 15.47 -13.67
N LEU A 114 2.60 14.38 -14.13
CA LEU A 114 3.10 13.01 -13.89
C LEU A 114 4.44 12.73 -14.58
N LEU A 115 4.80 13.48 -15.60
CA LEU A 115 6.05 13.33 -16.35
C LEU A 115 7.17 14.24 -15.83
N GLU A 116 6.90 15.07 -14.83
CA GLU A 116 7.89 15.91 -14.17
C GLU A 116 8.77 15.09 -13.20
N TYR A 117 9.92 15.65 -12.87
CA TYR A 117 10.90 15.08 -11.95
C TYR A 117 10.83 15.81 -10.61
N PRO A 118 9.97 15.40 -9.66
CA PRO A 118 9.76 16.12 -8.41
C PRO A 118 10.99 16.12 -7.50
N VAL A 119 11.82 15.09 -7.62
CA VAL A 119 13.11 14.94 -6.92
C VAL A 119 14.19 14.65 -7.96
N PRO A 120 14.89 15.68 -8.51
CA PRO A 120 15.83 15.51 -9.62
C PRO A 120 16.93 14.49 -9.34
N GLU A 121 17.40 14.38 -8.09
CA GLU A 121 18.45 13.46 -7.66
C GLU A 121 18.07 11.99 -7.85
N LEU A 122 16.78 11.67 -7.81
CA LEU A 122 16.30 10.30 -8.04
C LEU A 122 16.22 9.94 -9.52
N ASN A 123 16.29 10.92 -10.43
CA ASN A 123 16.13 10.75 -11.87
C ASN A 123 14.90 9.88 -12.24
N ARG A 124 13.78 10.13 -11.57
CA ARG A 124 12.50 9.46 -11.80
C ARG A 124 11.39 10.49 -11.95
N THR A 125 10.50 10.24 -12.90
CA THR A 125 9.26 11.01 -13.03
C THR A 125 8.33 10.74 -11.85
N LEU A 126 7.38 11.63 -11.61
CA LEU A 126 6.34 11.43 -10.60
C LEU A 126 5.55 10.13 -10.86
N LEU A 127 5.23 9.84 -12.13
CA LEU A 127 4.60 8.59 -12.54
C LEU A 127 5.40 7.35 -12.08
N GLU A 128 6.71 7.32 -12.35
CA GLU A 128 7.58 6.21 -11.94
C GLU A 128 7.68 6.08 -10.42
N LEU A 129 7.70 7.19 -9.69
CA LEU A 129 7.69 7.18 -8.23
C LEU A 129 6.39 6.58 -7.69
N ILE A 130 5.23 7.03 -8.17
CA ILE A 130 3.93 6.54 -7.72
C ILE A 130 3.72 5.07 -8.13
N LEU A 131 4.11 4.66 -9.32
CA LEU A 131 4.03 3.25 -9.73
C LEU A 131 4.92 2.35 -8.87
N SER A 132 6.15 2.76 -8.57
CA SER A 132 7.08 1.95 -7.80
C SER A 132 6.73 1.88 -6.32
N SER A 133 6.33 3.00 -5.69
CA SER A 133 5.96 3.07 -4.27
C SER A 133 4.49 2.73 -4.00
N GLY A 134 3.65 2.73 -5.02
CA GLY A 134 2.24 2.35 -4.99
C GLY A 134 2.03 0.93 -5.47
N SER A 135 1.57 0.74 -6.71
CA SER A 135 1.08 -0.56 -7.20
C SER A 135 2.14 -1.67 -7.20
N ALA A 136 3.39 -1.40 -7.57
CA ALA A 136 4.45 -2.41 -7.52
C ALA A 136 4.79 -2.81 -6.08
N HIS A 137 4.81 -1.85 -5.16
CA HIS A 137 4.99 -2.07 -3.73
C HIS A 137 3.83 -2.85 -3.12
N GLU A 138 2.60 -2.53 -3.50
CA GLU A 138 1.40 -3.26 -3.09
C GLU A 138 1.39 -4.69 -3.63
N ALA A 139 1.73 -4.92 -4.88
CA ALA A 139 1.85 -6.25 -5.46
C ALA A 139 2.88 -7.11 -4.70
N HIS A 140 4.06 -6.52 -4.37
CA HIS A 140 5.07 -7.18 -3.54
C HIS A 140 4.53 -7.57 -2.17
N HIS A 141 3.92 -6.64 -1.46
CA HIS A 141 3.37 -6.90 -0.12
C HIS A 141 2.09 -7.75 -0.14
N GLY A 142 1.25 -7.66 -1.16
CA GLY A 142 0.11 -8.53 -1.36
C GLY A 142 0.51 -10.01 -1.41
N GLY A 143 1.60 -10.31 -2.13
CA GLY A 143 2.21 -11.64 -2.14
C GLY A 143 2.71 -12.08 -0.77
N GLN A 144 3.38 -11.19 -0.02
CA GLN A 144 3.84 -11.48 1.35
C GLN A 144 2.68 -11.74 2.31
N LEU A 145 1.63 -10.89 2.28
CA LEU A 145 0.43 -11.04 3.11
C LEU A 145 -0.28 -12.37 2.84
N SER A 146 -0.49 -12.72 1.59
CA SER A 146 -1.10 -13.98 1.19
C SER A 146 -0.26 -15.18 1.62
N TYR A 147 1.06 -15.10 1.47
CA TYR A 147 1.97 -16.16 1.88
C TYR A 147 1.97 -16.36 3.40
N LEU A 148 2.04 -15.28 4.19
CA LEU A 148 1.97 -15.33 5.65
C LEU A 148 0.64 -15.91 6.14
N ARG A 149 -0.47 -15.50 5.51
CA ARG A 149 -1.79 -16.04 5.79
C ARG A 149 -1.87 -17.55 5.50
N GLY A 150 -1.36 -17.96 4.34
CA GLY A 150 -1.30 -19.39 3.95
C GLY A 150 -0.46 -20.24 4.90
N LEU A 151 0.71 -19.74 5.31
CA LEU A 151 1.57 -20.40 6.29
C LEU A 151 0.84 -20.62 7.63
N ARG A 152 0.20 -19.57 8.13
CA ARG A 152 -0.54 -19.63 9.39
C ARG A 152 -1.74 -20.58 9.33
N GLU A 153 -2.49 -20.57 8.22
CA GLU A 153 -3.68 -21.41 8.04
C GLU A 153 -3.34 -22.86 7.64
N GLY A 154 -2.07 -23.16 7.37
CA GLY A 154 -1.64 -24.47 6.86
C GLY A 154 -2.17 -24.79 5.46
N LYS A 155 -2.54 -23.73 4.69
CA LYS A 155 -3.05 -23.85 3.33
C LYS A 155 -1.97 -23.45 2.33
N PHE A 156 -1.34 -24.43 1.74
CA PHE A 156 -0.44 -24.23 0.61
C PHE A 156 -1.22 -24.54 -0.67
N GLN A 157 -1.58 -23.51 -1.42
CA GLN A 157 -1.94 -23.70 -2.81
C GLN A 157 -0.63 -23.74 -3.62
N VAL A 158 -0.33 -24.90 -4.16
CA VAL A 158 0.73 -25.11 -5.17
C VAL A 158 0.13 -24.86 -6.52
#